data_6c6f994f0bcb28383c7bec73ce94f5ad
#
_entry.id   6c6f994f0bcb28383c7bec73ce94f5ad
#
_cell.length_a   1.000
_cell.length_b   1.000
_cell.length_c   1.000
_cell.angle_alpha   90.00
_cell.angle_beta   90.00
_cell.angle_gamma   90.00
#
_symmetry.space_group_name_H-M   'P 1'
#
loop_
_entity.id
_entity.type
_entity.pdbx_description
1 polymer ?
#
loop_
_entity_poly.entity_id
_entity_poly.type
_entity_poly.pdbx_seq_one_letter_code
_entity_poly.pdbx_strand_id
1 'polypeptide(L)'
;MSDSDADTQEYDVIVLGSGPGGEGAAMRASKAGKKVAVIERYREVGGGCVHWATIPSKALRQAVRSLQEFRHNPLFAGALEGREITFPRLLQIASSVIHGQVDIRRGFYDRNHVRVIQ
;
A
#
# COMPACT_ATOMS: atom_id res chain seq x y z
N MET A 1 -7.10 44.15 12.49
CA MET A 1 -7.61 42.88 11.98
C MET A 1 -6.44 42.23 11.23
N SER A 2 -5.68 41.44 11.93
CA SER A 2 -4.58 40.70 11.32
C SER A 2 -5.17 39.44 10.70
N ASP A 3 -5.29 39.42 9.37
CA ASP A 3 -5.46 38.20 8.61
C ASP A 3 -4.28 37.27 8.96
N SER A 4 -4.62 36.13 9.50
CA SER A 4 -3.67 35.08 9.76
C SER A 4 -2.94 34.76 8.46
N ASP A 5 -1.61 34.95 8.44
CA ASP A 5 -0.73 34.34 7.46
C ASP A 5 -0.97 32.82 7.53
N ALA A 6 -1.91 32.36 6.73
CA ALA A 6 -2.04 30.95 6.46
C ALA A 6 -0.68 30.52 5.90
N ASP A 7 -0.04 29.56 6.54
CA ASP A 7 1.27 29.02 6.17
C ASP A 7 1.19 28.45 4.74
N THR A 8 1.27 29.34 3.76
CA THR A 8 1.12 29.03 2.34
C THR A 8 2.40 28.34 1.87
N GLN A 9 2.32 27.05 1.61
CA GLN A 9 3.44 26.28 1.08
C GLN A 9 3.35 26.19 -0.44
N GLU A 10 4.42 26.56 -1.11
CA GLU A 10 4.52 26.48 -2.55
C GLU A 10 5.11 25.15 -3.00
N TYR A 11 4.55 24.57 -4.05
CA TYR A 11 5.02 23.35 -4.71
C TYR A 11 5.08 23.55 -6.22
N ASP A 12 6.09 22.94 -6.86
CA ASP A 12 6.19 22.93 -8.32
C ASP A 12 5.15 22.00 -8.94
N VAL A 13 4.82 20.90 -8.23
CA VAL A 13 3.88 19.87 -8.70
C VAL A 13 3.01 19.41 -7.55
N ILE A 14 1.71 19.39 -7.79
CA ILE A 14 0.72 18.79 -6.88
C ILE A 14 0.08 17.60 -7.59
N VAL A 15 0.15 16.43 -6.98
CA VAL A 15 -0.43 15.19 -7.50
C VAL A 15 -1.68 14.84 -6.71
N LEU A 16 -2.78 14.57 -7.37
CA LEU A 16 -4.04 14.17 -6.75
C LEU A 16 -4.17 12.64 -6.77
N GLY A 17 -4.08 12.06 -5.58
CA GLY A 17 -4.16 10.62 -5.34
C GLY A 17 -2.79 9.93 -5.36
N SER A 18 -2.63 8.97 -4.44
CA SER A 18 -1.40 8.19 -4.23
C SER A 18 -1.44 6.78 -4.83
N GLY A 19 -2.34 6.54 -5.79
CA GLY A 19 -2.36 5.31 -6.55
C GLY A 19 -1.11 5.16 -7.44
N PRO A 20 -0.94 4.03 -8.15
CA PRO A 20 0.28 3.75 -8.93
C PRO A 20 0.67 4.86 -9.92
N GLY A 21 -0.32 5.50 -10.57
CA GLY A 21 -0.06 6.62 -11.48
C GLY A 21 0.43 7.86 -10.75
N GLY A 22 -0.22 8.22 -9.62
CA GLY A 22 0.18 9.37 -8.80
C GLY A 22 1.54 9.17 -8.14
N GLU A 23 1.79 7.97 -7.59
CA GLU A 23 3.11 7.60 -7.05
C GLU A 23 4.20 7.75 -8.12
N GLY A 24 3.97 7.21 -9.33
CA GLY A 24 4.94 7.31 -10.42
C GLY A 24 5.20 8.77 -10.84
N ALA A 25 4.15 9.59 -10.95
CA ALA A 25 4.27 11.01 -11.28
C ALA A 25 5.05 11.79 -10.21
N ALA A 26 4.70 11.59 -8.93
CA ALA A 26 5.36 12.24 -7.80
C ALA A 26 6.85 11.88 -7.72
N MET A 27 7.18 10.58 -7.84
CA MET A 27 8.57 10.11 -7.81
C MET A 27 9.37 10.65 -9.00
N ARG A 28 8.78 10.69 -10.19
CA ARG A 28 9.45 11.24 -11.37
C ARG A 28 9.73 12.74 -11.22
N ALA A 29 8.75 13.50 -10.77
CA ALA A 29 8.89 14.93 -10.55
C ALA A 29 9.94 15.25 -9.47
N SER A 30 9.90 14.53 -8.33
CA SER A 30 10.89 14.70 -7.26
C SER A 30 12.31 14.39 -7.74
N LYS A 31 12.52 13.30 -8.46
CA LYS A 31 13.82 12.96 -9.05
C LYS A 31 14.31 13.97 -10.11
N ALA A 32 13.41 14.74 -10.68
CA ALA A 32 13.75 15.88 -11.55
C ALA A 32 14.03 17.18 -10.76
N GLY A 33 14.16 17.10 -9.44
CA GLY A 33 14.48 18.24 -8.58
C GLY A 33 13.29 19.15 -8.28
N LYS A 34 12.06 18.71 -8.53
CA LYS A 34 10.85 19.50 -8.26
C LYS A 34 10.36 19.30 -6.83
N LYS A 35 9.85 20.37 -6.22
CA LYS A 35 9.16 20.31 -4.93
C LYS A 35 7.74 19.78 -5.15
N VAL A 36 7.45 18.60 -4.57
CA VAL A 36 6.23 17.85 -4.87
C VAL A 36 5.38 17.62 -3.63
N ALA A 37 4.06 17.81 -3.77
CA ALA A 37 3.08 17.33 -2.80
C ALA A 37 2.14 16.32 -3.46
N VAL A 38 1.67 15.35 -2.67
CA VAL A 38 0.61 14.42 -3.04
C VAL A 38 -0.57 14.68 -2.12
N ILE A 39 -1.75 14.91 -2.68
CA ILE A 39 -3.00 15.02 -1.93
C ILE A 39 -3.70 13.67 -2.00
N GLU A 40 -3.90 13.04 -0.83
CA GLU A 40 -4.57 11.74 -0.73
C GLU A 40 -5.79 11.86 0.19
N ARG A 41 -6.97 11.50 -0.30
CA ARG A 41 -8.21 11.58 0.49
C ARG A 41 -8.37 10.46 1.50
N TYR A 42 -7.65 9.35 1.33
CA TYR A 42 -7.68 8.23 2.25
C TYR A 42 -6.56 8.35 3.28
N ARG A 43 -6.79 7.74 4.44
CA ARG A 43 -5.81 7.74 5.52
C ARG A 43 -4.46 7.11 5.12
N GLU A 44 -4.50 6.15 4.20
CA GLU A 44 -3.34 5.37 3.79
C GLU A 44 -3.04 5.57 2.31
N VAL A 45 -1.75 5.69 1.99
CA VAL A 45 -1.28 5.79 0.61
C VAL A 45 -1.41 4.47 -0.15
N GLY A 46 -1.41 4.53 -1.49
CA GLY A 46 -1.37 3.34 -2.36
C GLY A 46 -2.58 3.18 -3.28
N GLY A 47 -3.67 3.91 -3.00
CA GLY A 47 -4.87 3.89 -3.82
C GLY A 47 -5.56 2.53 -3.92
N GLY A 48 -6.49 2.38 -4.87
CA GLY A 48 -7.29 1.18 -5.03
C GLY A 48 -6.50 -0.09 -5.31
N CYS A 49 -5.38 0.02 -5.99
CA CYS A 49 -4.51 -1.12 -6.30
C CYS A 49 -3.99 -1.82 -5.04
N VAL A 50 -3.60 -1.04 -4.03
CA VAL A 50 -3.08 -1.55 -2.75
C VAL A 50 -4.20 -2.04 -1.85
N HIS A 51 -5.30 -1.29 -1.75
CA HIS A 51 -6.30 -1.50 -0.70
C HIS A 51 -7.47 -2.40 -1.10
N TRP A 52 -7.90 -2.36 -2.36
CA TRP A 52 -9.17 -3.00 -2.75
C TRP A 52 -9.10 -3.87 -4.00
N ALA A 53 -8.03 -3.83 -4.79
CA ALA A 53 -7.99 -4.51 -6.08
C ALA A 53 -6.86 -5.52 -6.21
N THR A 54 -5.79 -5.14 -6.89
CA THR A 54 -4.78 -6.08 -7.39
C THR A 54 -3.98 -6.76 -6.27
N ILE A 55 -3.53 -6.00 -5.28
CA ILE A 55 -2.66 -6.54 -4.22
C ILE A 55 -3.43 -7.46 -3.29
N PRO A 56 -4.59 -7.08 -2.71
CA PRO A 56 -5.37 -7.97 -1.86
C PRO A 56 -5.76 -9.27 -2.53
N SER A 57 -6.23 -9.21 -3.77
CA SER A 57 -6.69 -10.40 -4.50
C SER A 57 -5.56 -11.37 -4.80
N LYS A 58 -4.39 -10.87 -5.17
CA LYS A 58 -3.20 -11.71 -5.40
C LYS A 58 -2.64 -12.28 -4.11
N ALA A 59 -2.63 -11.50 -3.02
CA ALA A 59 -2.19 -11.98 -1.71
C ALA A 59 -3.08 -13.10 -1.20
N LEU A 60 -4.40 -12.95 -1.32
CA LEU A 60 -5.36 -14.00 -0.96
C LEU A 60 -5.20 -15.26 -1.82
N ARG A 61 -5.09 -15.08 -3.14
CA ARG A 61 -4.83 -16.21 -4.05
C ARG A 61 -3.56 -16.96 -3.69
N GLN A 62 -2.48 -16.25 -3.38
CA GLN A 62 -1.21 -16.86 -3.00
C GLN A 62 -1.35 -17.65 -1.67
N ALA A 63 -2.05 -17.10 -0.68
CA ALA A 63 -2.29 -17.77 0.58
C ALA A 63 -3.07 -19.09 0.39
N VAL A 64 -4.13 -19.06 -0.44
CA VAL A 64 -4.90 -20.26 -0.78
C VAL A 64 -4.04 -21.29 -1.50
N ARG A 65 -3.24 -20.87 -2.47
CA ARG A 65 -2.35 -21.75 -3.23
C ARG A 65 -1.31 -22.41 -2.32
N SER A 66 -0.67 -21.65 -1.45
CA SER A 66 0.31 -22.18 -0.49
C SER A 66 -0.33 -23.20 0.45
N LEU A 67 -1.57 -22.98 0.89
CA LEU A 67 -2.31 -23.93 1.69
C LEU A 67 -2.60 -25.22 0.93
N GLN A 68 -2.99 -25.11 -0.35
CA GLN A 68 -3.22 -26.29 -1.20
C GLN A 68 -1.94 -27.08 -1.43
N GLU A 69 -0.84 -26.42 -1.76
CA GLU A 69 0.48 -27.03 -1.94
C GLU A 69 0.92 -27.78 -0.66
N PHE A 70 0.73 -27.16 0.50
CA PHE A 70 1.03 -27.76 1.80
C PHE A 70 0.18 -29.02 2.05
N ARG A 71 -1.13 -28.95 1.80
CA ARG A 71 -2.05 -30.09 1.99
C ARG A 71 -1.73 -31.29 1.08
N HIS A 72 -1.26 -31.05 -0.13
CA HIS A 72 -0.94 -32.08 -1.11
C HIS A 72 0.50 -32.60 -1.01
N ASN A 73 1.33 -31.98 -0.17
CA ASN A 73 2.72 -32.43 0.00
C ASN A 73 2.81 -33.63 0.96
N PRO A 74 3.30 -34.79 0.51
CA PRO A 74 3.41 -35.99 1.34
C PRO A 74 4.25 -35.79 2.62
N LEU A 75 5.21 -34.85 2.60
CA LEU A 75 6.03 -34.55 3.77
C LEU A 75 5.23 -33.96 4.95
N PHE A 76 4.07 -33.38 4.66
CA PHE A 76 3.20 -32.78 5.66
C PHE A 76 1.88 -33.53 5.83
N ALA A 77 1.83 -34.78 5.38
CA ALA A 77 0.64 -35.63 5.57
C ALA A 77 0.26 -35.71 7.05
N GLY A 78 -1.00 -35.41 7.35
CA GLY A 78 -1.51 -35.36 8.73
C GLY A 78 -1.21 -34.07 9.53
N ALA A 79 -0.32 -33.21 9.09
CA ALA A 79 0.07 -32.01 9.85
C ALA A 79 -1.08 -31.00 10.10
N LEU A 80 -2.13 -31.06 9.29
CA LEU A 80 -3.35 -30.23 9.43
C LEU A 80 -4.55 -31.03 9.92
N GLU A 81 -4.38 -32.28 10.31
CA GLU A 81 -5.48 -33.08 10.86
C GLU A 81 -6.05 -32.41 12.11
N GLY A 82 -7.37 -32.22 12.15
CA GLY A 82 -8.07 -31.54 13.23
C GLY A 82 -7.85 -30.02 13.29
N ARG A 83 -7.15 -29.41 12.32
CA ARG A 83 -6.95 -27.97 12.24
C ARG A 83 -7.71 -27.38 11.06
N GLU A 84 -8.65 -26.51 11.34
CA GLU A 84 -9.37 -25.76 10.32
C GLU A 84 -8.70 -24.41 10.08
N ILE A 85 -8.31 -24.16 8.82
CA ILE A 85 -7.85 -22.84 8.39
C ILE A 85 -9.06 -22.10 7.82
N THR A 86 -9.54 -21.13 8.60
CA THR A 86 -10.74 -20.37 8.26
C THR A 86 -10.45 -19.26 7.25
N PHE A 87 -11.47 -18.83 6.52
CA PHE A 87 -11.37 -17.70 5.59
C PHE A 87 -10.88 -16.40 6.27
N PRO A 88 -11.35 -16.02 7.48
CA PRO A 88 -10.79 -14.88 8.21
C PRO A 88 -9.27 -14.96 8.43
N ARG A 89 -8.72 -16.16 8.63
CA ARG A 89 -7.27 -16.33 8.78
C ARG A 89 -6.52 -16.04 7.48
N LEU A 90 -7.08 -16.44 6.34
CA LEU A 90 -6.51 -16.12 5.03
C LEU A 90 -6.57 -14.61 4.74
N LEU A 91 -7.66 -13.95 5.14
CA LEU A 91 -7.77 -12.49 5.03
C LEU A 91 -6.74 -11.74 5.87
N GLN A 92 -6.37 -12.24 7.06
CA GLN A 92 -5.31 -11.64 7.87
C GLN A 92 -3.96 -11.64 7.13
N ILE A 93 -3.67 -12.71 6.37
CA ILE A 93 -2.46 -12.76 5.55
C ILE A 93 -2.49 -11.68 4.47
N ALA A 94 -3.62 -11.54 3.77
CA ALA A 94 -3.78 -10.47 2.79
C ALA A 94 -3.63 -9.07 3.42
N SER A 95 -4.20 -8.85 4.59
CA SER A 95 -4.08 -7.59 5.33
C SER A 95 -2.63 -7.26 5.71
N SER A 96 -1.85 -8.25 6.14
CA SER A 96 -0.43 -8.02 6.46
C SER A 96 0.38 -7.61 5.24
N VAL A 97 0.06 -8.16 4.06
CA VAL A 97 0.69 -7.75 2.79
C VAL A 97 0.31 -6.30 2.45
N ILE A 98 -0.94 -5.90 2.65
CA ILE A 98 -1.39 -4.52 2.41
C ILE A 98 -0.61 -3.55 3.31
N HIS A 99 -0.50 -3.82 4.61
CA HIS A 99 0.26 -2.98 5.54
C HIS A 99 1.72 -2.84 5.11
N GLY A 100 2.39 -3.94 4.78
CA GLY A 100 3.76 -3.89 4.26
C GLY A 100 3.90 -3.05 2.98
N GLN A 101 2.90 -3.09 2.09
CA GLN A 101 2.88 -2.28 0.88
C GLN A 101 2.68 -0.78 1.17
N VAL A 102 1.88 -0.45 2.18
CA VAL A 102 1.70 0.94 2.64
C VAL A 102 3.01 1.48 3.21
N ASP A 103 3.67 0.72 4.08
CA ASP A 103 4.93 1.13 4.71
C ASP A 103 6.04 1.37 3.68
N ILE A 104 6.15 0.50 2.68
CA ILE A 104 7.09 0.67 1.56
C ILE A 104 6.82 1.99 0.83
N ARG A 105 5.56 2.30 0.52
CA ARG A 105 5.18 3.53 -0.19
C ARG A 105 5.40 4.79 0.63
N ARG A 106 5.06 4.76 1.91
CA ARG A 106 5.40 5.85 2.84
C ARG A 106 6.90 6.12 2.82
N GLY A 107 7.72 5.06 2.94
CA GLY A 107 9.15 5.18 2.84
C GLY A 107 9.65 5.73 1.49
N PHE A 108 8.94 5.51 0.38
CA PHE A 108 9.27 6.15 -0.90
C PHE A 108 9.02 7.66 -0.86
N TYR A 109 7.88 8.10 -0.35
CA TYR A 109 7.57 9.52 -0.21
C TYR A 109 8.55 10.22 0.71
N ASP A 110 8.84 9.65 1.87
CA ASP A 110 9.77 10.22 2.86
C ASP A 110 11.19 10.37 2.29
N ARG A 111 11.74 9.31 1.70
CA ARG A 111 13.10 9.34 1.13
C ARG A 111 13.25 10.30 -0.05
N ASN A 112 12.18 10.58 -0.75
CA ASN A 112 12.18 11.51 -1.87
C ASN A 112 11.64 12.92 -1.50
N HIS A 113 11.46 13.18 -0.21
CA HIS A 113 10.98 14.47 0.32
C HIS A 113 9.66 14.93 -0.32
N VAL A 114 8.80 13.97 -0.66
CA VAL A 114 7.45 14.25 -1.19
C VAL A 114 6.49 14.32 -0.01
N ARG A 115 5.85 15.47 0.17
CA ARG A 115 4.86 15.65 1.22
C ARG A 115 3.53 14.99 0.82
N VAL A 116 3.01 14.13 1.68
CA VAL A 116 1.65 13.60 1.55
C VAL A 116 0.73 14.39 2.46
N ILE A 117 -0.32 14.96 1.89
CA ILE A 117 -1.35 15.77 2.54
C ILE A 117 -2.66 14.99 2.46
N GLN A 118 -3.35 14.84 3.61
CA GLN A 118 -4.64 14.15 3.75
C GLN A 118 -5.77 15.13 3.99
#